data_71e3704971161bb01513c993dddd5301
#
_entry.id   71e3704971161bb01513c993dddd5301
#
_cell.length_a   1.000
_cell.length_b   1.000
_cell.length_c   1.000
_cell.angle_alpha   90.00
_cell.angle_beta   90.00
_cell.angle_gamma   90.00
#
_symmetry.space_group_name_H-M   'P 1'
#
loop_
_entity.id
_entity.type
_entity.pdbx_description
1 polymer ?
#
loop_
_entity_poly.entity_id
_entity_poly.type
_entity_poly.pdbx_seq_one_letter_code
_entity_poly.pdbx_strand_id
1 'polypeptide(L)'
;MAASSALPTAQIVIEILEQLIKHTDPEHGLTAAEISKRINVSDKTVRGHLKALQSMTPFDRHVGHLDRRDLVNAESANPRPGWYIEPVF
;
A
#
# COMPACT_ATOMS: atom_id res chain seq x y z
N MET A 1 27.24 -0.69 9.26
CA MET A 1 26.47 -0.73 9.27
C MET A 1 25.62 -0.95 8.65
N ALA A 2 25.77 -1.18 8.16
CA ALA A 2 24.83 -1.39 7.29
C ALA A 2 23.59 -1.71 7.77
N ALA A 3 23.60 -2.20 8.73
CA ALA A 3 22.38 -2.43 9.36
C ALA A 3 21.60 -1.17 9.48
N SER A 4 22.26 -0.10 9.23
CA SER A 4 21.61 1.18 9.35
C SER A 4 20.33 1.30 8.55
N SER A 5 20.24 0.59 7.45
CA SER A 5 19.05 0.67 6.63
C SER A 5 18.05 -0.42 6.95
N ALA A 6 18.40 -1.31 7.86
CA ALA A 6 17.57 -2.46 8.16
C ALA A 6 16.55 -2.12 9.24
N LEU A 7 15.37 -1.72 8.83
CA LEU A 7 14.28 -1.52 9.77
C LEU A 7 13.72 -2.88 10.18
N PRO A 8 13.22 -3.00 11.41
CA PRO A 8 12.51 -4.20 11.81
C PRO A 8 11.33 -4.46 10.87
N THR A 9 11.10 -5.72 10.55
CA THR A 9 9.99 -6.09 9.67
C THR A 9 8.67 -5.53 10.17
N ALA A 10 8.42 -5.60 11.46
CA ALA A 10 7.18 -5.10 12.04
C ALA A 10 7.02 -3.60 11.77
N GLN A 11 8.10 -2.83 11.88
CA GLN A 11 8.05 -1.41 11.62
C GLN A 11 7.73 -1.13 10.14
N ILE A 12 8.35 -1.88 9.24
CA ILE A 12 8.10 -1.72 7.81
C ILE A 12 6.62 -1.96 7.50
N VAL A 13 6.06 -3.04 8.03
CA VAL A 13 4.66 -3.38 7.79
C VAL A 13 3.74 -2.30 8.33
N ILE A 14 4.02 -1.80 9.52
CA ILE A 14 3.21 -0.74 10.12
C ILE A 14 3.28 0.53 9.28
N GLU A 15 4.46 0.90 8.78
CA GLU A 15 4.60 2.09 7.94
C GLU A 15 3.87 1.94 6.62
N ILE A 16 3.89 0.74 6.03
CA ILE A 16 3.13 0.48 4.81
C ILE A 16 1.63 0.65 5.09
N LEU A 17 1.14 0.06 6.18
CA LEU A 17 -0.27 0.19 6.55
C LEU A 17 -0.66 1.65 6.77
N GLU A 18 0.20 2.43 7.42
CA GLU A 18 -0.06 3.84 7.62
C GLU A 18 -0.22 4.58 6.30
N GLN A 19 0.66 4.29 5.33
CA GLN A 19 0.56 4.93 4.02
C GLN A 19 -0.76 4.58 3.35
N LEU A 20 -1.15 3.32 3.42
CA LEU A 20 -2.40 2.89 2.82
C LEU A 20 -3.60 3.55 3.50
N ILE A 21 -3.63 3.54 4.82
CA ILE A 21 -4.75 4.09 5.58
C ILE A 21 -4.90 5.59 5.37
N LYS A 22 -3.79 6.31 5.34
CA LYS A 22 -3.81 7.77 5.23
C LYS A 22 -4.02 8.27 3.82
N HIS A 23 -3.59 7.50 2.81
CA HIS A 23 -3.47 8.03 1.45
C HIS A 23 -4.19 7.23 0.38
N THR A 24 -4.90 6.18 0.72
CA THR A 24 -5.58 5.37 -0.30
C THR A 24 -7.05 5.13 0.03
N ASP A 25 -7.78 4.79 -1.01
CA ASP A 25 -9.17 4.36 -0.92
C ASP A 25 -9.49 3.53 -2.17
N PRO A 26 -10.71 2.99 -2.33
CA PRO A 26 -11.02 2.13 -3.48
C PRO A 26 -10.87 2.75 -4.86
N GLU A 27 -10.63 4.05 -4.97
CA GLU A 27 -10.39 4.69 -6.27
C GLU A 27 -9.04 5.38 -6.36
N HIS A 28 -8.26 5.39 -5.28
CA HIS A 28 -6.97 6.06 -5.25
C HIS A 28 -5.95 5.17 -4.55
N GLY A 29 -5.11 4.52 -5.35
CA GLY A 29 -4.08 3.65 -4.82
C GLY A 29 -2.71 4.33 -4.76
N LEU A 30 -1.77 3.66 -4.12
CA LEU A 30 -0.36 4.03 -4.14
C LEU A 30 0.42 2.88 -4.76
N THR A 31 1.32 3.17 -5.68
CA THR A 31 2.15 2.13 -6.25
C THR A 31 3.19 1.69 -5.21
N ALA A 32 3.70 0.48 -5.37
CA ALA A 32 4.77 0.00 -4.49
C ALA A 32 5.98 0.93 -4.55
N ALA A 33 6.28 1.48 -5.73
CA ALA A 33 7.38 2.42 -5.89
C ALA A 33 7.17 3.70 -5.09
N GLU A 34 5.93 4.21 -5.07
CA GLU A 34 5.62 5.40 -4.29
C GLU A 34 5.77 5.14 -2.79
N ILE A 35 5.26 4.01 -2.32
CA ILE A 35 5.40 3.65 -0.92
C ILE A 35 6.87 3.48 -0.57
N SER A 36 7.61 2.79 -1.44
CA SER A 36 9.04 2.57 -1.27
C SER A 36 9.78 3.87 -1.02
N LYS A 37 9.49 4.89 -1.80
CA LYS A 37 10.14 6.20 -1.65
C LYS A 37 9.75 6.87 -0.33
N ARG A 38 8.50 6.74 0.07
CA ARG A 38 8.00 7.41 1.26
C ARG A 38 8.58 6.85 2.55
N ILE A 39 8.79 5.54 2.59
CA ILE A 39 9.29 4.89 3.81
C ILE A 39 10.76 4.47 3.70
N ASN A 40 11.39 4.76 2.57
CA ASN A 40 12.81 4.49 2.34
C ASN A 40 13.16 3.01 2.49
N VAL A 41 12.38 2.16 1.86
CA VAL A 41 12.57 0.70 1.84
C VAL A 41 12.51 0.27 0.38
N SER A 42 13.17 -0.81 0.01
CA SER A 42 13.20 -1.23 -1.39
C SER A 42 11.81 -1.60 -1.91
N ASP A 43 11.61 -1.35 -3.20
CA ASP A 43 10.37 -1.67 -3.88
C ASP A 43 10.03 -3.16 -3.75
N LYS A 44 11.02 -4.03 -3.89
CA LYS A 44 10.81 -5.47 -3.77
C LYS A 44 10.28 -5.85 -2.39
N THR A 45 10.86 -5.25 -1.35
CA THR A 45 10.43 -5.51 0.02
C THR A 45 9.00 -5.03 0.23
N VAL A 46 8.69 -3.84 -0.27
CA VAL A 46 7.34 -3.28 -0.14
C VAL A 46 6.32 -4.19 -0.83
N ARG A 47 6.63 -4.64 -2.06
CA ARG A 47 5.70 -5.51 -2.78
C ARG A 47 5.45 -6.83 -2.06
N GLY A 48 6.50 -7.40 -1.46
CA GLY A 48 6.35 -8.63 -0.70
C GLY A 48 5.40 -8.46 0.48
N HIS A 49 5.54 -7.36 1.21
CA HIS A 49 4.67 -7.09 2.35
C HIS A 49 3.24 -6.75 1.91
N LEU A 50 3.09 -6.04 0.80
CA LEU A 50 1.74 -5.74 0.28
C LEU A 50 0.98 -7.02 -0.06
N LYS A 51 1.65 -7.99 -0.67
CA LYS A 51 1.01 -9.27 -0.97
C LYS A 51 0.63 -10.03 0.28
N ALA A 52 1.48 -9.99 1.29
CA ALA A 52 1.18 -10.60 2.58
C ALA A 52 -0.02 -9.93 3.24
N LEU A 53 -0.06 -8.61 3.21
CA LEU A 53 -1.18 -7.85 3.77
C LEU A 53 -2.50 -8.17 3.06
N GLN A 54 -2.43 -8.34 1.74
CA GLN A 54 -3.61 -8.72 0.97
C GLN A 54 -4.20 -10.03 1.45
N SER A 55 -3.33 -11.00 1.77
CA SER A 55 -3.79 -12.30 2.27
C SER A 55 -4.28 -12.22 3.71
N MET A 56 -3.74 -11.32 4.50
CA MET A 56 -4.06 -11.22 5.93
C MET A 56 -5.30 -10.43 6.23
N THR A 57 -5.76 -9.60 5.31
CA THR A 57 -6.91 -8.71 5.51
C THR A 57 -6.85 -8.00 6.86
N PRO A 58 -5.84 -7.13 7.06
CA PRO A 58 -5.67 -6.47 8.36
C PRO A 58 -6.90 -5.66 8.74
N PHE A 59 -7.28 -5.72 10.01
CA PHE A 59 -8.48 -5.04 10.53
C PHE A 59 -9.75 -5.47 9.83
N ASP A 60 -9.77 -6.69 9.25
CA ASP A 60 -10.89 -7.18 8.44
C ASP A 60 -11.18 -6.29 7.23
N ARG A 61 -10.14 -5.62 6.73
CA ARG A 61 -10.26 -4.75 5.56
C ARG A 61 -9.57 -5.38 4.37
N HIS A 62 -10.18 -5.23 3.21
CA HIS A 62 -9.58 -5.72 1.98
C HIS A 62 -8.41 -4.83 1.57
N VAL A 63 -7.28 -5.46 1.29
CA VAL A 63 -6.13 -4.79 0.67
C VAL A 63 -6.09 -5.30 -0.76
N GLY A 64 -6.11 -4.42 -1.72
CA GLY A 64 -6.16 -4.81 -3.11
C GLY A 64 -5.29 -3.93 -3.98
N HIS A 65 -5.23 -4.29 -5.26
CA HIS A 65 -4.46 -3.55 -6.24
C HIS A 65 -5.41 -3.09 -7.35
N LEU A 66 -5.37 -1.80 -7.65
CA LEU A 66 -6.20 -1.22 -8.70
C LEU A 66 -5.39 -1.08 -9.97
N ASP A 67 -5.85 -1.71 -11.04
CA ASP A 67 -5.30 -1.50 -12.38
C ASP A 67 -6.12 -0.42 -13.07
N ARG A 68 -5.61 0.11 -14.17
CA ARG A 68 -6.33 1.15 -14.88
C ARG A 68 -7.73 0.71 -15.29
N ARG A 69 -7.90 -0.56 -15.65
CA ARG A 69 -9.21 -1.08 -16.03
C ARG A 69 -10.21 -1.06 -14.88
N ASP A 70 -9.72 -1.15 -13.66
CA ASP A 70 -10.57 -1.12 -12.48
C ASP A 70 -11.12 0.27 -12.21
N LEU A 71 -10.53 1.27 -12.84
CA LEU A 71 -10.87 2.67 -12.62
C LEU A 71 -11.69 3.30 -13.72
N VAL A 72 -12.07 2.51 -14.72
CA VAL A 72 -12.82 3.01 -15.88
C VAL A 72 -14.13 3.70 -15.47
N ASN A 73 -14.80 3.14 -14.47
CA ASN A 73 -16.06 3.68 -13.99
C ASN A 73 -15.94 4.40 -12.65
N ALA A 74 -14.73 4.84 -12.30
CA ALA A 74 -14.52 5.54 -11.04
C ALA A 74 -15.28 6.87 -11.03
N GLU A 75 -15.81 7.21 -9.87
CA GLU A 75 -16.55 8.46 -9.73
C GLU A 75 -15.60 9.64 -9.49
N SER A 76 -14.42 9.39 -9.01
CA SER A 76 -13.43 10.42 -8.78
C SER A 76 -12.95 11.02 -10.09
N ALA A 77 -12.66 12.32 -10.09
CA ALA A 77 -12.08 13.00 -11.24
C ALA A 77 -10.64 12.57 -11.50
N ASN A 78 -9.94 12.11 -10.46
CA ASN A 78 -8.53 11.76 -10.56
C ASN A 78 -8.23 10.40 -9.92
N PRO A 79 -8.84 9.32 -10.44
CA PRO A 79 -8.56 7.99 -9.89
C PRO A 79 -7.11 7.61 -10.15
N ARG A 80 -6.50 6.84 -9.24
CA ARG A 80 -5.11 6.46 -9.37
C ARG A 80 -4.94 4.95 -9.16
N PRO A 81 -4.20 4.28 -10.04
CA PRO A 81 -3.92 2.86 -9.87
C PRO A 81 -2.93 2.66 -8.73
N GLY A 82 -2.87 1.46 -8.21
CA GLY A 82 -1.93 1.11 -7.15
C GLY A 82 -2.62 0.31 -6.06
N TRP A 83 -1.91 0.14 -4.95
CA TRP A 83 -2.42 -0.59 -3.80
C TRP A 83 -3.27 0.31 -2.93
N TYR A 84 -4.28 -0.29 -2.32
CA TYR A 84 -5.19 0.46 -1.43
C TYR A 84 -5.68 -0.45 -0.31
N ILE A 85 -6.23 0.16 0.71
CA ILE A 85 -6.93 -0.57 1.76
C ILE A 85 -8.32 0.06 1.90
N GLU A 86 -9.32 -0.77 2.17
CA GLU A 86 -10.66 -0.25 2.40
C GLU A 86 -10.67 0.67 3.62
N PRO A 87 -11.47 1.75 3.57
CA PRO A 87 -11.53 2.67 4.70
C PRO A 87 -11.86 1.96 6.02
N VAL A 88 -11.23 2.42 7.08
CA VAL A 88 -11.44 1.89 8.43
C VAL A 88 -12.33 2.84 9.20
N PHE A 89 -13.57 2.44 9.39
CA PHE A 89 -14.49 3.17 10.26
C PHE A 89 -15.77 2.41 10.45
#